data_e2737a2cae035ba6ea0b9372a98a793f
#
_entry.id   e2737a2cae035ba6ea0b9372a98a793f
#
_cell.length_a   1.000
_cell.length_b   1.000
_cell.length_c   1.000
_cell.angle_alpha   90.00
_cell.angle_beta   90.00
_cell.angle_gamma   90.00
#
_symmetry.space_group_name_H-M   'P 1'
#
loop_
_entity.id
_entity.type
_entity.pdbx_description
1 polymer ?
#
loop_
_entity_poly.entity_id
_entity_poly.type
_entity_poly.pdbx_seq_one_letter_code
_entity_poly.pdbx_strand_id
1 'polypeptide(L)'
;AAVKRAARLGDGYIGTGDMAEIAKLYCDELRALGKDADNPKLAGGHFWLIVANDPDKAWSEIGPHVLYQINVYADWLKKAGQDLFPHLEDEAALKASGILNIVTPESAVQMIKDYIAAVPIQRFYTWTIPPGYPVSKMNEHLELFATKVMPHFR
;
A
#
# COMPACT_ATOMS: atom_id res chain seq x y z
N ALA A 1 15.13 3.59 -13.58
CA ALA A 1 16.03 4.67 -13.17
C ALA A 1 16.04 4.88 -11.64
N ALA A 2 14.87 5.00 -10.97
CA ALA A 2 14.78 5.29 -9.53
C ALA A 2 15.43 4.20 -8.65
N VAL A 3 15.15 2.92 -8.94
CA VAL A 3 15.69 1.77 -8.22
C VAL A 3 17.22 1.76 -8.23
N LYS A 4 17.86 1.95 -9.39
CA LYS A 4 19.32 2.03 -9.53
C LYS A 4 19.93 3.17 -8.72
N ARG A 5 19.26 4.31 -8.72
CA ARG A 5 19.72 5.47 -7.93
C ARG A 5 19.60 5.22 -6.44
N ALA A 6 18.51 4.58 -5.98
CA ALA A 6 18.35 4.21 -4.58
C ALA A 6 19.38 3.17 -4.13
N ALA A 7 19.66 2.13 -4.93
CA ALA A 7 20.69 1.15 -4.62
C ALA A 7 22.09 1.79 -4.48
N ARG A 8 22.40 2.78 -5.30
CA ARG A 8 23.71 3.46 -5.29
C ARG A 8 23.85 4.46 -4.14
N LEU A 9 22.84 5.30 -3.92
CA LEU A 9 22.92 6.51 -3.10
C LEU A 9 22.07 6.49 -1.82
N GLY A 10 21.06 5.60 -1.77
CA GLY A 10 20.12 5.53 -0.65
C GLY A 10 20.50 4.46 0.36
N ASP A 11 19.88 4.55 1.54
CA ASP A 11 19.96 3.54 2.59
C ASP A 11 18.90 2.45 2.43
N GLY A 12 17.89 2.66 1.59
CA GLY A 12 16.82 1.73 1.30
C GLY A 12 15.93 2.25 0.17
N TYR A 13 14.86 1.53 -0.11
CA TYR A 13 13.89 1.90 -1.13
C TYR A 13 12.45 1.72 -0.63
N ILE A 14 11.63 2.73 -0.85
CA ILE A 14 10.17 2.66 -0.65
C ILE A 14 9.55 2.66 -2.04
N GLY A 15 8.84 1.59 -2.38
CA GLY A 15 8.27 1.39 -3.70
C GLY A 15 6.76 1.22 -3.70
N THR A 16 6.17 1.49 -4.84
CA THR A 16 4.76 1.24 -5.17
C THR A 16 4.66 0.56 -6.54
N GLY A 17 3.57 -0.11 -6.81
CA GLY A 17 3.36 -0.86 -8.04
C GLY A 17 3.81 -2.32 -7.92
N ASP A 18 4.38 -2.90 -8.97
CA ASP A 18 4.87 -4.28 -8.95
C ASP A 18 6.12 -4.40 -8.07
N MET A 19 5.90 -4.61 -6.78
CA MET A 19 6.97 -4.71 -5.81
C MET A 19 7.82 -5.96 -5.97
N ALA A 20 7.32 -7.03 -6.59
CA ALA A 20 8.13 -8.23 -6.83
C ALA A 20 9.22 -7.95 -7.89
N GLU A 21 8.85 -7.30 -9.00
CA GLU A 21 9.80 -6.86 -10.01
C GLU A 21 10.77 -5.80 -9.45
N ILE A 22 10.25 -4.82 -8.73
CA ILE A 22 11.05 -3.76 -8.09
C ILE A 22 12.07 -4.35 -7.11
N ALA A 23 11.68 -5.29 -6.27
CA ALA A 23 12.56 -5.94 -5.32
C ALA A 23 13.67 -6.72 -6.02
N LYS A 24 13.31 -7.46 -7.07
CA LYS A 24 14.31 -8.17 -7.89
C LYS A 24 15.34 -7.20 -8.46
N LEU A 25 14.88 -6.13 -9.13
CA LEU A 25 15.77 -5.11 -9.71
C LEU A 25 16.66 -4.45 -8.65
N TYR A 26 16.11 -4.16 -7.46
CA TYR A 26 16.86 -3.54 -6.37
C TYR A 26 17.92 -4.46 -5.83
N CYS A 27 17.61 -5.73 -5.58
CA CYS A 27 18.58 -6.72 -5.12
C CYS A 27 19.69 -6.99 -6.15
N ASP A 28 19.36 -7.04 -7.45
CA ASP A 28 20.34 -7.21 -8.51
C ASP A 28 21.33 -6.01 -8.57
N GLU A 29 20.82 -4.79 -8.40
CA GLU A 29 21.68 -3.60 -8.35
C GLU A 29 22.55 -3.55 -7.06
N LEU A 30 22.00 -3.99 -5.91
CA LEU A 30 22.80 -4.11 -4.69
C LEU A 30 23.96 -5.10 -4.86
N ARG A 31 23.71 -6.28 -5.44
CA ARG A 31 24.74 -7.28 -5.74
C ARG A 31 25.82 -6.72 -6.66
N ALA A 32 25.41 -6.02 -7.72
CA ALA A 32 26.33 -5.40 -8.66
C ALA A 32 27.25 -4.34 -8.00
N LEU A 33 26.77 -3.74 -6.91
CA LEU A 33 27.53 -2.74 -6.12
C LEU A 33 28.28 -3.34 -4.93
N GLY A 34 28.25 -4.66 -4.74
CA GLY A 34 28.86 -5.32 -3.58
C GLY A 34 28.18 -5.01 -2.24
N LYS A 35 26.91 -4.60 -2.27
CA LYS A 35 26.09 -4.31 -1.08
C LYS A 35 25.26 -5.54 -0.68
N ASP A 36 24.77 -5.55 0.58
CA ASP A 36 23.94 -6.62 1.11
C ASP A 36 22.60 -6.68 0.36
N ALA A 37 22.44 -7.68 -0.48
CA ALA A 37 21.23 -7.95 -1.25
C ALA A 37 20.36 -9.06 -0.62
N ASP A 38 20.84 -9.75 0.40
CA ASP A 38 20.12 -10.81 1.09
C ASP A 38 19.20 -10.22 2.17
N ASN A 39 19.54 -9.02 2.68
CA ASN A 39 18.72 -8.25 3.60
C ASN A 39 18.39 -6.85 3.03
N PRO A 40 17.67 -6.75 1.91
CA PRO A 40 17.40 -5.48 1.26
C PRO A 40 16.52 -4.61 2.13
N LYS A 41 16.93 -3.36 2.36
CA LYS A 41 16.11 -2.38 3.09
C LYS A 41 14.97 -1.87 2.20
N LEU A 42 13.95 -2.71 2.05
CA LEU A 42 12.76 -2.42 1.26
C LEU A 42 11.56 -2.13 2.15
N ALA A 43 10.76 -1.15 1.75
CA ALA A 43 9.43 -0.93 2.27
C ALA A 43 8.41 -1.01 1.13
N GLY A 44 7.33 -1.71 1.36
CA GLY A 44 6.23 -1.88 0.42
C GLY A 44 4.93 -2.17 1.16
N GLY A 45 3.82 -2.23 0.44
CA GLY A 45 2.54 -2.52 1.04
C GLY A 45 1.37 -2.28 0.09
N HIS A 46 0.19 -2.27 0.64
CA HIS A 46 -1.04 -1.93 -0.09
C HIS A 46 -1.29 -0.43 -0.04
N PHE A 47 -1.86 0.14 -1.10
CA PHE A 47 -2.25 1.55 -1.09
C PHE A 47 -3.18 1.84 0.08
N TRP A 48 -4.31 1.14 0.14
CA TRP A 48 -5.28 1.24 1.22
C TRP A 48 -5.57 -0.15 1.74
N LEU A 49 -5.21 -0.40 3.00
CA LEU A 49 -5.61 -1.59 3.76
C LEU A 49 -6.19 -1.11 5.08
N ILE A 50 -7.50 -1.22 5.20
CA ILE A 50 -8.26 -0.80 6.37
C ILE A 50 -8.86 -2.05 7.02
N VAL A 51 -8.77 -2.13 8.33
CA VAL A 51 -9.29 -3.27 9.10
C VAL A 51 -10.58 -2.88 9.80
N ALA A 52 -11.62 -3.66 9.62
CA ALA A 52 -12.93 -3.42 10.21
C ALA A 52 -13.59 -4.73 10.66
N ASN A 53 -14.37 -4.67 11.74
CA ASN A 53 -15.21 -5.80 12.16
C ASN A 53 -16.39 -6.04 11.19
N ASP A 54 -16.86 -4.97 10.54
CA ASP A 54 -17.88 -5.00 9.50
C ASP A 54 -17.35 -4.28 8.26
N PRO A 55 -16.69 -5.01 7.34
CA PRO A 55 -16.11 -4.44 6.14
C PRO A 55 -17.14 -3.78 5.22
N ASP A 56 -18.35 -4.31 5.09
CA ASP A 56 -19.38 -3.76 4.19
C ASP A 56 -19.88 -2.39 4.68
N LYS A 57 -20.09 -2.26 5.99
CA LYS A 57 -20.39 -0.97 6.61
C LYS A 57 -19.25 0.01 6.43
N ALA A 58 -18.02 -0.41 6.69
CA ALA A 58 -16.85 0.44 6.54
C ALA A 58 -16.66 0.87 5.07
N TRP A 59 -16.96 0.00 4.10
CA TRP A 59 -16.96 0.35 2.68
C TRP A 59 -17.90 1.49 2.35
N SER A 60 -19.15 1.43 2.84
CA SER A 60 -20.14 2.49 2.60
C SER A 60 -19.75 3.84 3.21
N GLU A 61 -18.94 3.82 4.27
CA GLU A 61 -18.49 5.04 4.93
C GLU A 61 -17.18 5.60 4.33
N ILE A 62 -16.24 4.74 3.93
CA ILE A 62 -14.88 5.13 3.54
C ILE A 62 -14.72 5.20 2.02
N GLY A 63 -15.40 4.34 1.28
CA GLY A 63 -15.30 4.23 -0.18
C GLY A 63 -15.40 5.56 -0.92
N PRO A 64 -16.42 6.40 -0.66
CA PRO A 64 -16.56 7.71 -1.31
C PRO A 64 -15.36 8.62 -1.11
N HIS A 65 -14.73 8.58 0.06
CA HIS A 65 -13.56 9.41 0.39
C HIS A 65 -12.31 8.98 -0.36
N VAL A 66 -12.10 7.66 -0.47
CA VAL A 66 -10.97 7.12 -1.24
C VAL A 66 -11.18 7.32 -2.73
N LEU A 67 -12.40 7.10 -3.23
CA LEU A 67 -12.75 7.38 -4.64
C LEU A 67 -12.44 8.84 -5.01
N TYR A 68 -12.85 9.78 -4.18
CA TYR A 68 -12.52 11.20 -4.36
C TYR A 68 -11.00 11.41 -4.46
N GLN A 69 -10.24 10.85 -3.53
CA GLN A 69 -8.79 11.03 -3.52
C GLN A 69 -8.12 10.43 -4.76
N ILE A 70 -8.49 9.23 -5.16
CA ILE A 70 -7.92 8.57 -6.34
C ILE A 70 -8.21 9.39 -7.60
N ASN A 71 -9.42 9.90 -7.75
CA ASN A 71 -9.80 10.71 -8.90
C ASN A 71 -9.07 12.05 -8.94
N VAL A 72 -8.83 12.68 -7.79
CA VAL A 72 -7.99 13.89 -7.71
C VAL A 72 -6.56 13.60 -8.18
N TYR A 73 -5.97 12.46 -7.77
CA TYR A 73 -4.65 12.05 -8.25
C TYR A 73 -4.65 11.73 -9.75
N ALA A 74 -5.68 11.02 -10.25
CA ALA A 74 -5.81 10.73 -11.67
C ALA A 74 -5.84 12.03 -12.50
N ASP A 75 -6.63 13.01 -12.08
CA ASP A 75 -6.72 14.31 -12.76
C ASP A 75 -5.41 15.09 -12.73
N TRP A 76 -4.69 15.10 -11.61
CA TRP A 76 -3.39 15.76 -11.52
C TRP A 76 -2.34 15.11 -12.41
N LEU A 77 -2.26 13.78 -12.40
CA LEU A 77 -1.33 13.03 -13.22
C LEU A 77 -1.63 13.21 -14.71
N LYS A 78 -2.91 13.17 -15.08
CA LYS A 78 -3.34 13.45 -16.46
C LYS A 78 -2.93 14.86 -16.93
N LYS A 79 -3.11 15.88 -16.09
CA LYS A 79 -2.64 17.25 -16.37
C LYS A 79 -1.12 17.34 -16.50
N ALA A 80 -0.38 16.46 -15.82
CA ALA A 80 1.08 16.34 -15.92
C ALA A 80 1.54 15.47 -17.10
N GLY A 81 0.62 15.01 -17.96
CA GLY A 81 0.93 14.12 -19.09
C GLY A 81 1.27 12.70 -18.68
N GLN A 82 0.85 12.25 -17.50
CA GLN A 82 1.07 10.92 -16.98
C GLN A 82 -0.28 10.20 -16.83
N ASP A 83 -0.37 8.99 -17.37
CA ASP A 83 -1.56 8.14 -17.28
C ASP A 83 -1.27 6.94 -16.35
N LEU A 84 -1.01 7.24 -15.08
CA LEU A 84 -0.62 6.24 -14.08
C LEU A 84 -1.81 5.72 -13.25
N PHE A 85 -2.87 6.52 -13.11
CA PHE A 85 -4.09 6.14 -12.40
C PHE A 85 -5.29 6.38 -13.29
N PRO A 86 -6.15 5.36 -13.50
CA PRO A 86 -7.41 5.57 -14.18
C PRO A 86 -8.35 6.43 -13.32
N HIS A 87 -9.10 7.29 -13.95
CA HIS A 87 -10.25 7.92 -13.32
C HIS A 87 -11.35 6.87 -13.12
N LEU A 88 -11.85 6.70 -11.91
CA LEU A 88 -12.85 5.69 -11.55
C LEU A 88 -14.23 6.34 -11.51
N GLU A 89 -15.20 5.72 -12.18
CA GLU A 89 -16.55 6.29 -12.32
C GLU A 89 -17.34 6.25 -11.00
N ASP A 90 -17.18 5.15 -10.24
CA ASP A 90 -17.94 4.89 -9.02
C ASP A 90 -17.23 3.99 -8.02
N GLU A 91 -17.89 3.70 -6.92
CA GLU A 91 -17.37 2.81 -5.87
C GLU A 91 -17.25 1.35 -6.34
N ALA A 92 -18.06 0.91 -7.30
CA ALA A 92 -17.93 -0.44 -7.85
C ALA A 92 -16.64 -0.58 -8.66
N ALA A 93 -16.29 0.44 -9.45
CA ALA A 93 -15.01 0.52 -10.14
C ALA A 93 -13.83 0.57 -9.15
N LEU A 94 -13.95 1.33 -8.06
CA LEU A 94 -12.95 1.36 -7.00
C LEU A 94 -12.77 -0.03 -6.35
N LYS A 95 -13.86 -0.72 -6.06
CA LYS A 95 -13.84 -2.08 -5.49
C LYS A 95 -13.18 -3.08 -6.44
N ALA A 96 -13.50 -3.00 -7.71
CA ALA A 96 -12.91 -3.85 -8.76
C ALA A 96 -11.41 -3.58 -8.98
N SER A 97 -10.95 -2.35 -8.74
CA SER A 97 -9.55 -1.96 -8.94
C SER A 97 -8.58 -2.58 -7.94
N GLY A 98 -9.04 -3.03 -6.77
CA GLY A 98 -8.20 -3.54 -5.68
C GLY A 98 -7.34 -2.47 -4.98
N ILE A 99 -7.52 -1.19 -5.30
CA ILE A 99 -6.76 -0.08 -4.68
C ILE A 99 -7.12 0.05 -3.20
N LEU A 100 -8.41 -0.07 -2.86
CA LEU A 100 -8.92 -0.05 -1.51
C LEU A 100 -9.29 -1.46 -1.06
N ASN A 101 -8.67 -1.91 0.02
CA ASN A 101 -8.99 -3.16 0.70
C ASN A 101 -9.53 -2.83 2.09
N ILE A 102 -10.82 -3.13 2.34
CA ILE A 102 -11.41 -3.07 3.68
C ILE A 102 -11.79 -4.50 4.05
N VAL A 103 -11.15 -5.02 5.08
CA VAL A 103 -11.19 -6.46 5.41
C VAL A 103 -11.25 -6.69 6.92
N THR A 104 -11.57 -7.93 7.31
CA THR A 104 -11.49 -8.32 8.73
C THR A 104 -10.02 -8.41 9.20
N PRO A 105 -9.76 -8.39 10.52
CA PRO A 105 -8.41 -8.58 11.05
C PRO A 105 -7.72 -9.85 10.53
N GLU A 106 -8.43 -10.97 10.49
CA GLU A 106 -7.90 -12.26 10.03
C GLU A 106 -7.49 -12.21 8.56
N SER A 107 -8.35 -11.62 7.72
CA SER A 107 -8.05 -11.43 6.30
C SER A 107 -6.87 -10.51 6.08
N ALA A 108 -6.75 -9.42 6.87
CA ALA A 108 -5.61 -8.52 6.80
C ALA A 108 -4.29 -9.23 7.16
N VAL A 109 -4.30 -10.08 8.21
CA VAL A 109 -3.14 -10.90 8.59
C VAL A 109 -2.72 -11.80 7.43
N GLN A 110 -3.67 -12.47 6.78
CA GLN A 110 -3.35 -13.36 5.67
C GLN A 110 -2.80 -12.57 4.47
N MET A 111 -3.43 -11.48 4.09
CA MET A 111 -2.97 -10.61 2.99
C MET A 111 -1.54 -10.12 3.21
N ILE A 112 -1.21 -9.68 4.43
CA ILE A 112 0.14 -9.21 4.75
C ILE A 112 1.15 -10.38 4.71
N LYS A 113 0.80 -11.56 5.22
CA LYS A 113 1.65 -12.76 5.13
C LYS A 113 1.94 -13.15 3.69
N ASP A 114 0.92 -13.16 2.84
CA ASP A 114 1.08 -13.48 1.41
C ASP A 114 1.97 -12.45 0.71
N TYR A 115 1.80 -11.16 1.05
CA TYR A 115 2.63 -10.10 0.53
C TYR A 115 4.11 -10.25 0.94
N ILE A 116 4.38 -10.51 2.22
CA ILE A 116 5.75 -10.69 2.74
C ILE A 116 6.40 -11.96 2.16
N ALA A 117 5.62 -13.01 1.90
CA ALA A 117 6.13 -14.21 1.26
C ALA A 117 6.54 -13.98 -0.19
N ALA A 118 5.87 -13.06 -0.89
CA ALA A 118 6.14 -12.73 -2.29
C ALA A 118 7.23 -11.65 -2.47
N VAL A 119 7.41 -10.75 -1.49
CA VAL A 119 8.29 -9.58 -1.60
C VAL A 119 9.16 -9.46 -0.35
N PRO A 120 10.51 -9.42 -0.47
CA PRO A 120 11.44 -9.37 0.66
C PRO A 120 11.48 -7.97 1.28
N ILE A 121 10.37 -7.52 1.86
CA ILE A 121 10.28 -6.23 2.54
C ILE A 121 10.66 -6.36 4.02
N GLN A 122 11.28 -5.31 4.56
CA GLN A 122 11.51 -5.17 6.00
C GLN A 122 10.45 -4.32 6.69
N ARG A 123 9.70 -3.52 5.92
CA ARG A 123 8.65 -2.65 6.44
C ARG A 123 7.44 -2.71 5.54
N PHE A 124 6.31 -3.02 6.16
CA PHE A 124 4.99 -2.91 5.52
C PHE A 124 4.38 -1.54 5.84
N TYR A 125 3.79 -0.89 4.86
CA TYR A 125 3.02 0.33 5.07
C TYR A 125 1.72 0.32 4.30
N THR A 126 0.78 1.11 4.76
CA THR A 126 -0.50 1.37 4.09
C THR A 126 -0.97 2.79 4.41
N TRP A 127 -1.79 3.35 3.57
CA TRP A 127 -2.46 4.61 3.85
C TRP A 127 -3.72 4.35 4.66
N THR A 128 -4.07 5.29 5.54
CA THR A 128 -5.12 5.04 6.53
C THR A 128 -6.19 6.12 6.59
N ILE A 129 -5.88 7.39 6.32
CA ILE A 129 -6.81 8.50 6.52
C ILE A 129 -7.13 9.15 5.19
N PRO A 130 -8.28 8.81 4.54
CA PRO A 130 -8.70 9.49 3.33
C PRO A 130 -9.24 10.90 3.62
N PRO A 131 -9.16 11.83 2.65
CA PRO A 131 -9.64 13.19 2.83
C PRO A 131 -11.12 13.24 3.20
N GLY A 132 -11.44 14.05 4.21
CA GLY A 132 -12.82 14.28 4.65
C GLY A 132 -13.41 13.18 5.54
N TYR A 133 -12.75 12.04 5.70
CA TYR A 133 -13.21 11.02 6.66
C TYR A 133 -12.85 11.43 8.09
N PRO A 134 -13.77 11.31 9.07
CA PRO A 134 -13.50 11.74 10.44
C PRO A 134 -12.35 10.96 11.09
N VAL A 135 -11.35 11.69 11.61
CA VAL A 135 -10.18 11.08 12.26
C VAL A 135 -10.56 10.20 13.44
N SER A 136 -11.59 10.61 14.22
CA SER A 136 -12.07 9.81 15.35
C SER A 136 -12.56 8.43 14.93
N LYS A 137 -13.26 8.31 13.80
CA LYS A 137 -13.69 7.03 13.24
C LYS A 137 -12.50 6.22 12.71
N MET A 138 -11.51 6.90 12.11
CA MET A 138 -10.31 6.22 11.64
C MET A 138 -9.48 5.62 12.77
N ASN A 139 -9.48 6.24 13.94
CA ASN A 139 -8.80 5.69 15.12
C ASN A 139 -9.31 4.30 15.52
N GLU A 140 -10.59 4.02 15.34
CA GLU A 140 -11.16 2.68 15.60
C GLU A 140 -10.53 1.61 14.69
N HIS A 141 -10.34 1.92 13.41
CA HIS A 141 -9.67 1.03 12.45
C HIS A 141 -8.18 0.86 12.78
N LEU A 142 -7.50 1.95 13.16
CA LEU A 142 -6.10 1.91 13.57
C LEU A 142 -5.88 1.10 14.84
N GLU A 143 -6.74 1.26 15.84
CA GLU A 143 -6.69 0.48 17.07
C GLU A 143 -6.92 -1.01 16.79
N LEU A 144 -7.89 -1.33 15.94
CA LEU A 144 -8.16 -2.71 15.53
C LEU A 144 -6.95 -3.31 14.79
N PHE A 145 -6.34 -2.56 13.88
CA PHE A 145 -5.11 -2.97 13.22
C PHE A 145 -3.96 -3.20 14.21
N ALA A 146 -3.73 -2.26 15.12
CA ALA A 146 -2.65 -2.31 16.10
C ALA A 146 -2.80 -3.48 17.09
N THR A 147 -4.04 -3.78 17.49
CA THR A 147 -4.31 -4.80 18.53
C THR A 147 -4.56 -6.20 17.97
N LYS A 148 -5.06 -6.31 16.74
CA LYS A 148 -5.47 -7.60 16.15
C LYS A 148 -4.60 -8.06 14.99
N VAL A 149 -3.91 -7.14 14.31
CA VAL A 149 -3.09 -7.48 13.14
C VAL A 149 -1.60 -7.41 13.47
N MET A 150 -1.11 -6.29 13.98
CA MET A 150 0.33 -6.10 14.24
C MET A 150 0.98 -7.17 15.13
N PRO A 151 0.31 -7.74 16.16
CA PRO A 151 0.92 -8.78 17.00
C PRO A 151 1.36 -10.04 16.25
N HIS A 152 0.81 -10.30 15.05
CA HIS A 152 1.19 -11.45 14.23
C HIS A 152 2.52 -11.28 13.47
N PHE A 153 3.14 -10.08 13.54
CA PHE A 153 4.35 -9.71 12.78
C PHE A 153 5.50 -9.19 13.67
N ARG A 154 5.42 -9.43 14.97
CA ARG A 154 6.46 -9.07 15.96
C ARG A 154 7.33 -10.25 16.31
#